data_2eae1671ba0a33d7bf87c79fa2dee21e
#
_entry.id   2eae1671ba0a33d7bf87c79fa2dee21e
#
_cell.length_a   1.000
_cell.length_b   1.000
_cell.length_c   1.000
_cell.angle_alpha   90.00
_cell.angle_beta   90.00
_cell.angle_gamma   90.00
#
_symmetry.space_group_name_H-M   'P 1'
#
loop_
_entity.id
_entity.type
_entity.pdbx_description
1 polymer ?
#
loop_
_entity_poly.entity_id
_entity_poly.type
_entity_poly.pdbx_seq_one_letter_code
_entity_poly.pdbx_strand_id
1 'polypeptide(L)'
;VRSGSSALLSACIQRCEQVGASSLHITFPKEAQAQLMNDAGLLLRSGMQFHWQNDVYDDFDGFLDSLASRKRKQIRRERRDALAEGLSIQALSGSEIEERHWDAFFHFYQETGSRKWGVPYLTREFFSLLSQNMSEQVVLIMVENNGRLIAGALNLKSDDTLYGRNWGAIEFHKFLHFEVCYYQAIDYALAHGLTRVEAGAQGEH
;
A
#
# COMPACT_ATOMS: atom_id res chain seq x y z
N VAL A 1 6.57 28.90 -15.19
CA VAL A 1 6.21 27.78 -14.30
C VAL A 1 5.59 28.29 -13.00
N ARG A 2 6.19 29.29 -12.30
CA ARG A 2 5.62 29.84 -11.04
C ARG A 2 4.20 30.42 -11.20
N SER A 3 3.92 31.13 -12.31
CA SER A 3 2.60 31.74 -12.58
C SER A 3 1.48 30.71 -12.69
N GLY A 4 1.71 29.58 -13.39
CA GLY A 4 0.69 28.54 -13.55
C GLY A 4 0.36 27.80 -12.25
N SER A 5 1.36 27.51 -11.41
CA SER A 5 1.12 26.85 -10.11
C SER A 5 0.35 27.72 -9.14
N SER A 6 0.63 29.04 -9.12
CA SER A 6 -0.13 29.99 -8.29
C SER A 6 -1.58 30.12 -8.75
N ALA A 7 -1.81 30.20 -10.06
CA ALA A 7 -3.16 30.29 -10.60
C ALA A 7 -3.97 29.01 -10.29
N LEU A 8 -3.34 27.84 -10.42
CA LEU A 8 -3.98 26.55 -10.09
C LEU A 8 -4.32 26.47 -8.60
N LEU A 9 -3.40 26.87 -7.71
CA LEU A 9 -3.64 26.90 -6.28
C LEU A 9 -4.83 27.79 -5.93
N SER A 10 -4.87 29.02 -6.48
CA SER A 10 -5.99 29.93 -6.27
C SER A 10 -7.32 29.36 -6.77
N ALA A 11 -7.32 28.70 -7.92
CA ALA A 11 -8.50 28.02 -8.45
C ALA A 11 -8.97 26.87 -7.55
N CYS A 12 -8.05 26.09 -6.98
CA CYS A 12 -8.38 25.02 -6.03
C CYS A 12 -9.03 25.58 -4.76
N ILE A 13 -8.47 26.64 -4.18
CA ILE A 13 -9.01 27.30 -2.99
C ILE A 13 -10.42 27.84 -3.30
N GLN A 14 -10.57 28.59 -4.39
CA GLN A 14 -11.87 29.12 -4.80
C GLN A 14 -12.89 28.00 -5.04
N ARG A 15 -12.46 26.89 -5.63
CA ARG A 15 -13.36 25.73 -5.83
C ARG A 15 -13.82 25.12 -4.51
N CYS A 16 -12.93 25.00 -3.54
CA CYS A 16 -13.30 24.52 -2.19
C CYS A 16 -14.36 25.42 -1.55
N GLU A 17 -14.19 26.72 -1.62
CA GLU A 17 -15.18 27.69 -1.11
C GLU A 17 -16.54 27.55 -1.82
N GLN A 18 -16.53 27.45 -3.15
CA GLN A 18 -17.77 27.32 -3.97
C GLN A 18 -18.56 26.05 -3.64
N VAL A 19 -17.89 24.93 -3.34
CA VAL A 19 -18.56 23.66 -3.01
C VAL A 19 -18.78 23.46 -1.51
N GLY A 20 -18.39 24.42 -0.68
CA GLY A 20 -18.52 24.33 0.77
C GLY A 20 -17.64 23.23 1.39
N ALA A 21 -16.49 22.94 0.78
CA ALA A 21 -15.56 21.94 1.32
C ALA A 21 -14.93 22.43 2.63
N SER A 22 -14.79 21.54 3.61
CA SER A 22 -14.23 21.86 4.92
C SER A 22 -12.71 22.07 4.90
N SER A 23 -12.01 21.55 3.89
CA SER A 23 -10.55 21.67 3.78
C SER A 23 -10.07 21.33 2.36
N LEU A 24 -8.87 21.84 2.02
CA LEU A 24 -8.09 21.48 0.85
C LEU A 24 -6.81 20.80 1.30
N HIS A 25 -6.58 19.57 0.80
CA HIS A 25 -5.35 18.82 1.06
C HIS A 25 -4.60 18.61 -0.26
N ILE A 26 -3.33 18.98 -0.27
CA ILE A 26 -2.41 18.74 -1.39
C ILE A 26 -1.31 17.84 -0.88
N THR A 27 -1.22 16.63 -1.42
CA THR A 27 -0.29 15.61 -0.98
C THR A 27 0.94 15.55 -1.87
N PHE A 28 2.10 15.30 -1.26
CA PHE A 28 3.38 15.10 -1.96
C PHE A 28 3.79 16.23 -2.92
N PRO A 29 3.65 17.51 -2.55
CA PRO A 29 4.15 18.59 -3.38
C PRO A 29 5.68 18.55 -3.47
N LYS A 30 6.24 18.96 -4.60
CA LYS A 30 7.69 19.19 -4.69
C LYS A 30 8.06 20.39 -3.80
N GLU A 31 9.30 20.41 -3.30
CA GLU A 31 9.76 21.44 -2.35
C GLU A 31 9.42 22.89 -2.77
N ALA A 32 9.69 23.25 -4.04
CA ALA A 32 9.36 24.58 -4.56
C ALA A 32 7.84 24.87 -4.60
N GLN A 33 7.01 23.84 -4.73
CA GLN A 33 5.55 23.94 -4.67
C GLN A 33 5.08 24.06 -3.21
N ALA A 34 5.68 23.28 -2.30
CA ALA A 34 5.39 23.37 -0.87
C ALA A 34 5.68 24.80 -0.35
N GLN A 35 6.81 25.38 -0.73
CA GLN A 35 7.15 26.75 -0.37
C GLN A 35 6.12 27.77 -0.90
N LEU A 36 5.73 27.65 -2.17
CA LEU A 36 4.71 28.52 -2.78
C LEU A 36 3.37 28.42 -2.05
N MET A 37 2.97 27.22 -1.66
CA MET A 37 1.73 26.96 -0.90
C MET A 37 1.81 27.53 0.52
N ASN A 38 2.94 27.38 1.18
CA ASN A 38 3.19 27.96 2.50
C ASN A 38 3.18 29.50 2.46
N ASP A 39 3.79 30.11 1.44
CA ASP A 39 3.75 31.56 1.22
C ASP A 39 2.33 32.08 0.93
N ALA A 40 1.46 31.22 0.37
CA ALA A 40 0.04 31.50 0.16
C ALA A 40 -0.84 31.22 1.40
N GLY A 41 -0.25 30.85 2.54
CA GLY A 41 -0.95 30.66 3.80
C GLY A 41 -1.46 29.24 4.08
N LEU A 42 -1.11 28.24 3.24
CA LEU A 42 -1.43 26.85 3.54
C LEU A 42 -0.47 26.31 4.60
N LEU A 43 -0.99 25.40 5.45
CA LEU A 43 -0.21 24.77 6.50
C LEU A 43 0.61 23.59 5.95
N LEU A 44 1.92 23.63 6.15
CA LEU A 44 2.80 22.51 5.82
C LEU A 44 2.73 21.44 6.92
N ARG A 45 2.44 20.20 6.53
CA ARG A 45 2.56 19.02 7.40
C ARG A 45 3.65 18.11 6.85
N SER A 46 4.61 17.81 7.67
CA SER A 46 5.66 16.83 7.37
C SER A 46 5.29 15.47 7.96
N GLY A 47 5.55 14.43 7.20
CA GLY A 47 5.42 13.05 7.63
C GLY A 47 6.63 12.26 7.17
N MET A 48 6.82 11.07 7.74
CA MET A 48 7.87 10.15 7.34
C MET A 48 7.23 8.92 6.70
N GLN A 49 7.81 8.46 5.60
CA GLN A 49 7.43 7.22 4.94
C GLN A 49 8.68 6.37 4.74
N PHE A 50 8.59 5.08 5.07
CA PHE A 50 9.69 4.16 4.90
C PHE A 50 9.52 3.39 3.59
N HIS A 51 10.59 3.38 2.78
CA HIS A 51 10.65 2.63 1.54
C HIS A 51 11.75 1.58 1.67
N TRP A 52 11.48 0.37 1.23
CA TRP A 52 12.53 -0.60 0.98
C TRP A 52 13.11 -0.35 -0.41
N GLN A 53 14.43 -0.39 -0.52
CA GLN A 53 15.15 -0.30 -1.78
C GLN A 53 16.01 -1.55 -1.96
N ASN A 54 16.03 -2.08 -3.17
CA ASN A 54 16.92 -3.17 -3.51
C ASN A 54 18.33 -2.64 -3.77
N ASP A 55 19.23 -2.90 -2.83
CA ASP A 55 20.66 -2.63 -2.95
C ASP A 55 21.41 -3.86 -3.53
N VAL A 56 20.89 -4.43 -4.63
CA VAL A 56 21.43 -5.60 -5.35
C VAL A 56 21.28 -6.95 -4.61
N TYR A 57 20.19 -7.13 -3.87
CA TYR A 57 19.84 -8.42 -3.31
C TYR A 57 19.19 -9.31 -4.40
N ASP A 58 19.63 -10.56 -4.49
CA ASP A 58 19.05 -11.55 -5.42
C ASP A 58 17.74 -12.15 -4.87
N ASP A 59 17.67 -12.26 -3.53
CA ASP A 59 16.53 -12.84 -2.82
C ASP A 59 16.35 -12.22 -1.42
N PHE A 60 15.31 -12.67 -0.72
CA PHE A 60 14.98 -12.19 0.62
C PHE A 60 16.03 -12.56 1.67
N ASP A 61 16.72 -13.69 1.53
CA ASP A 61 17.80 -14.08 2.44
C ASP A 61 19.02 -13.17 2.27
N GLY A 62 19.35 -12.78 1.03
CA GLY A 62 20.37 -11.76 0.75
C GLY A 62 20.04 -10.41 1.38
N PHE A 63 18.77 -9.98 1.30
CA PHE A 63 18.32 -8.80 2.05
C PHE A 63 18.48 -8.99 3.56
N LEU A 64 18.05 -10.11 4.12
CA LEU A 64 18.21 -10.38 5.55
C LEU A 64 19.67 -10.37 6.01
N ASP A 65 20.59 -10.83 5.16
CA ASP A 65 22.03 -10.88 5.50
C ASP A 65 22.66 -9.48 5.60
N SER A 66 22.08 -8.46 4.97
CA SER A 66 22.47 -7.07 5.16
C SER A 66 22.08 -6.49 6.51
N LEU A 67 21.13 -7.13 7.21
CA LEU A 67 20.63 -6.64 8.48
C LEU A 67 21.46 -7.13 9.68
N ALA A 68 21.43 -6.36 10.77
CA ALA A 68 22.00 -6.78 12.04
C ALA A 68 21.41 -8.14 12.49
N SER A 69 22.24 -9.03 13.01
CA SER A 69 21.90 -10.42 13.40
C SER A 69 20.63 -10.52 14.25
N ARG A 70 20.39 -9.57 15.16
CA ARG A 70 19.17 -9.54 15.98
C ARG A 70 17.91 -9.34 15.14
N LYS A 71 17.93 -8.38 14.19
CA LYS A 71 16.81 -8.08 13.29
C LYS A 71 16.53 -9.24 12.34
N ARG A 72 17.57 -9.79 11.74
CA ARG A 72 17.48 -10.97 10.87
C ARG A 72 16.80 -12.15 11.58
N LYS A 73 17.21 -12.48 12.80
CA LYS A 73 16.60 -13.55 13.61
C LYS A 73 15.15 -13.23 13.97
N GLN A 74 14.84 -11.99 14.25
CA GLN A 74 13.47 -11.53 14.54
C GLN A 74 12.57 -11.73 13.32
N ILE A 75 12.95 -11.26 12.14
CA ILE A 75 12.16 -11.36 10.91
C ILE A 75 11.95 -12.84 10.53
N ARG A 76 13.00 -13.67 10.55
CA ARG A 76 12.87 -15.11 10.28
C ARG A 76 11.88 -15.80 11.23
N ARG A 77 11.87 -15.41 12.51
CA ARG A 77 10.90 -15.92 13.48
C ARG A 77 9.48 -15.43 13.16
N GLU A 78 9.31 -14.16 12.86
CA GLU A 78 8.00 -13.57 12.55
C GLU A 78 7.37 -14.21 11.30
N ARG A 79 8.15 -14.40 10.23
CA ARG A 79 7.70 -15.10 9.02
C ARG A 79 7.29 -16.54 9.31
N ARG A 80 8.12 -17.30 10.02
CA ARG A 80 7.79 -18.66 10.41
C ARG A 80 6.53 -18.74 11.27
N ASP A 81 6.40 -17.85 12.26
CA ASP A 81 5.28 -17.85 13.19
C ASP A 81 3.98 -17.40 12.49
N ALA A 82 4.05 -16.48 11.52
CA ALA A 82 2.91 -16.05 10.71
C ALA A 82 2.31 -17.18 9.85
N LEU A 83 3.15 -18.14 9.42
CA LEU A 83 2.76 -19.25 8.55
C LEU A 83 2.57 -20.58 9.29
N ALA A 84 2.76 -20.61 10.62
CA ALA A 84 2.78 -21.82 11.41
C ALA A 84 1.41 -22.56 11.47
N GLU A 85 0.32 -21.87 11.20
CA GLU A 85 -1.06 -22.42 11.29
C GLU A 85 -1.57 -22.99 9.96
N GLY A 86 -0.68 -23.29 9.01
CA GLY A 86 -1.07 -23.85 7.71
C GLY A 86 -1.70 -22.83 6.75
N LEU A 87 -1.42 -21.56 6.97
CA LEU A 87 -1.83 -20.50 6.03
C LEU A 87 -1.06 -20.61 4.73
N SER A 88 -1.72 -20.41 3.62
CA SER A 88 -1.09 -20.21 2.31
C SER A 88 -1.22 -18.77 1.84
N ILE A 89 -0.16 -18.25 1.21
CA ILE A 89 -0.13 -16.90 0.67
C ILE A 89 0.18 -16.97 -0.83
N GLN A 90 -0.59 -16.22 -1.62
CA GLN A 90 -0.40 -16.12 -3.06
C GLN A 90 -0.40 -14.66 -3.49
N ALA A 91 0.54 -14.29 -4.35
CA ALA A 91 0.54 -13.01 -5.04
C ALA A 91 -0.06 -13.20 -6.43
N LEU A 92 -1.20 -12.58 -6.68
CA LEU A 92 -1.98 -12.68 -7.91
C LEU A 92 -1.84 -11.39 -8.73
N SER A 93 -1.74 -11.51 -10.05
CA SER A 93 -1.66 -10.36 -10.97
C SER A 93 -2.33 -10.69 -12.30
N GLY A 94 -2.74 -9.69 -13.05
CA GLY A 94 -3.33 -9.89 -14.38
C GLY A 94 -4.57 -10.78 -14.33
N SER A 95 -4.59 -11.80 -15.19
CA SER A 95 -5.72 -12.76 -15.32
C SER A 95 -5.86 -13.74 -14.15
N GLU A 96 -4.92 -13.80 -13.23
CA GLU A 96 -5.02 -14.66 -12.04
C GLU A 96 -6.01 -14.09 -11.01
N ILE A 97 -6.30 -12.78 -11.12
CA ILE A 97 -7.24 -12.11 -10.22
C ILE A 97 -8.67 -12.30 -10.77
N GLU A 98 -9.43 -13.17 -10.14
CA GLU A 98 -10.83 -13.44 -10.43
C GLU A 98 -11.77 -12.59 -9.58
N GLU A 99 -13.05 -12.49 -9.97
CA GLU A 99 -14.07 -11.73 -9.21
C GLU A 99 -14.24 -12.23 -7.76
N ARG A 100 -14.06 -13.54 -7.51
CA ARG A 100 -14.09 -14.10 -6.13
C ARG A 100 -13.00 -13.52 -5.22
N HIS A 101 -11.84 -13.18 -5.78
CA HIS A 101 -10.77 -12.53 -5.00
C HIS A 101 -11.15 -11.09 -4.64
N TRP A 102 -11.82 -10.38 -5.56
CA TRP A 102 -12.33 -9.05 -5.28
C TRP A 102 -13.49 -9.03 -4.29
N ASP A 103 -14.39 -10.03 -4.34
CA ASP A 103 -15.46 -10.18 -3.35
C ASP A 103 -14.88 -10.36 -1.94
N ALA A 104 -13.90 -11.25 -1.80
CA ALA A 104 -13.22 -11.47 -0.53
C ALA A 104 -12.46 -10.21 -0.08
N PHE A 105 -11.69 -9.60 -0.96
CA PHE A 105 -10.89 -8.42 -0.62
C PHE A 105 -11.76 -7.21 -0.26
N PHE A 106 -12.87 -7.00 -0.95
CA PHE A 106 -13.83 -5.96 -0.62
C PHE A 106 -14.42 -6.16 0.80
N HIS A 107 -14.74 -7.39 1.16
CA HIS A 107 -15.17 -7.72 2.52
C HIS A 107 -14.08 -7.39 3.55
N PHE A 108 -12.82 -7.76 3.30
CA PHE A 108 -11.69 -7.41 4.17
C PHE A 108 -11.48 -5.90 4.29
N TYR A 109 -11.62 -5.18 3.19
CA TYR A 109 -11.52 -3.73 3.15
C TYR A 109 -12.60 -3.06 4.02
N GLN A 110 -13.85 -3.52 3.90
CA GLN A 110 -14.96 -3.01 4.71
C GLN A 110 -14.76 -3.31 6.20
N GLU A 111 -14.42 -4.53 6.57
CA GLU A 111 -14.16 -4.94 7.95
C GLU A 111 -13.04 -4.14 8.60
N THR A 112 -11.94 -3.93 7.88
CA THR A 112 -10.80 -3.15 8.38
C THR A 112 -11.15 -1.67 8.47
N GLY A 113 -11.88 -1.13 7.52
CA GLY A 113 -12.32 0.26 7.52
C GLY A 113 -13.27 0.58 8.67
N SER A 114 -14.24 -0.29 8.95
CA SER A 114 -15.21 -0.12 10.03
C SER A 114 -14.58 -0.06 11.43
N ARG A 115 -13.46 -0.78 11.63
CA ARG A 115 -12.69 -0.76 12.89
C ARG A 115 -11.85 0.51 13.09
N LYS A 116 -11.58 1.28 12.02
CA LYS A 116 -10.65 2.42 12.02
C LYS A 116 -11.35 3.80 11.93
N TRP A 117 -12.57 3.95 12.45
CA TRP A 117 -13.25 5.25 12.51
C TRP A 117 -13.59 5.88 11.16
N GLY A 118 -13.92 5.11 10.17
CA GLY A 118 -14.30 5.63 8.86
C GLY A 118 -15.29 4.76 8.11
N VAL A 119 -16.05 5.38 7.23
CA VAL A 119 -16.83 4.65 6.24
C VAL A 119 -15.90 4.37 5.06
N PRO A 120 -15.67 3.10 4.69
CA PRO A 120 -14.92 2.77 3.49
C PRO A 120 -15.56 3.43 2.27
N TYR A 121 -14.79 4.22 1.51
CA TYR A 121 -15.32 5.03 0.40
C TYR A 121 -15.26 4.33 -0.96
N LEU A 122 -14.46 3.27 -1.10
CA LEU A 122 -14.38 2.51 -2.34
C LEU A 122 -15.56 1.53 -2.41
N THR A 123 -16.19 1.45 -3.58
CA THR A 123 -17.27 0.50 -3.86
C THR A 123 -16.71 -0.82 -4.37
N ARG A 124 -17.51 -1.88 -4.37
CA ARG A 124 -17.09 -3.18 -4.95
C ARG A 124 -16.74 -3.06 -6.44
N GLU A 125 -17.49 -2.23 -7.17
CA GLU A 125 -17.26 -1.98 -8.60
C GLU A 125 -15.87 -1.38 -8.89
N PHE A 126 -15.34 -0.55 -8.00
CA PHE A 126 -14.00 0.01 -8.14
C PHE A 126 -12.95 -1.09 -8.35
N PHE A 127 -13.04 -2.20 -7.63
CA PHE A 127 -12.08 -3.30 -7.74
C PHE A 127 -12.20 -4.07 -9.06
N SER A 128 -13.42 -4.26 -9.59
CA SER A 128 -13.60 -4.82 -10.94
C SER A 128 -13.03 -3.89 -12.01
N LEU A 129 -13.21 -2.57 -11.86
CA LEU A 129 -12.62 -1.59 -12.77
C LEU A 129 -11.08 -1.59 -12.75
N LEU A 130 -10.45 -1.87 -11.61
CA LEU A 130 -8.99 -2.06 -11.55
C LEU A 130 -8.55 -3.22 -12.43
N SER A 131 -9.19 -4.38 -12.33
CA SER A 131 -8.87 -5.53 -13.20
C SER A 131 -9.09 -5.23 -14.69
N GLN A 132 -10.15 -4.50 -15.02
CA GLN A 132 -10.48 -4.19 -16.42
C GLN A 132 -9.52 -3.19 -17.05
N ASN A 133 -9.03 -2.21 -16.30
CA ASN A 133 -8.28 -1.08 -16.84
C ASN A 133 -6.79 -1.09 -16.48
N MET A 134 -6.39 -1.81 -15.43
CA MET A 134 -5.04 -1.81 -14.86
C MET A 134 -4.58 -3.21 -14.44
N SER A 135 -5.02 -4.27 -15.14
CA SER A 135 -4.75 -5.66 -14.73
C SER A 135 -3.25 -5.93 -14.47
N GLU A 136 -2.39 -5.45 -15.36
CA GLU A 136 -0.94 -5.65 -15.28
C GLU A 136 -0.26 -4.83 -14.17
N GLN A 137 -0.90 -3.77 -13.71
CA GLN A 137 -0.39 -2.90 -12.65
C GLN A 137 -0.90 -3.31 -11.27
N VAL A 138 -1.87 -4.22 -11.18
CA VAL A 138 -2.42 -4.68 -9.91
C VAL A 138 -1.68 -5.92 -9.43
N VAL A 139 -1.31 -5.90 -8.15
CA VAL A 139 -0.79 -7.08 -7.43
C VAL A 139 -1.62 -7.26 -6.16
N LEU A 140 -2.35 -8.37 -6.10
CA LEU A 140 -3.21 -8.72 -4.98
C LEU A 140 -2.59 -9.90 -4.22
N ILE A 141 -2.06 -9.62 -3.02
CA ILE A 141 -1.52 -10.68 -2.15
C ILE A 141 -2.66 -11.18 -1.28
N MET A 142 -3.02 -12.47 -1.43
CA MET A 142 -4.13 -13.10 -0.75
C MET A 142 -3.66 -14.18 0.21
N VAL A 143 -4.35 -14.29 1.34
CA VAL A 143 -4.10 -15.31 2.37
C VAL A 143 -5.28 -16.24 2.46
N GLU A 144 -5.01 -17.53 2.42
CA GLU A 144 -5.99 -18.58 2.55
C GLU A 144 -5.73 -19.44 3.80
N ASN A 145 -6.80 -19.77 4.51
CA ASN A 145 -6.81 -20.72 5.62
C ASN A 145 -7.82 -21.83 5.30
N ASN A 146 -7.35 -23.06 5.09
CA ASN A 146 -8.19 -24.22 4.80
C ASN A 146 -9.22 -24.00 3.66
N GLY A 147 -8.78 -23.43 2.54
CA GLY A 147 -9.63 -23.18 1.36
C GLY A 147 -10.48 -21.91 1.46
N ARG A 148 -10.35 -21.12 2.53
CA ARG A 148 -11.07 -19.86 2.73
C ARG A 148 -10.13 -18.69 2.70
N LEU A 149 -10.42 -17.69 1.88
CA LEU A 149 -9.69 -16.42 1.89
C LEU A 149 -10.00 -15.62 3.17
N ILE A 150 -8.97 -15.21 3.90
CA ILE A 150 -9.10 -14.59 5.23
C ILE A 150 -8.47 -13.20 5.34
N ALA A 151 -7.52 -12.88 4.46
CA ALA A 151 -6.83 -11.61 4.47
C ALA A 151 -6.25 -11.30 3.09
N GLY A 152 -5.86 -10.04 2.86
CA GLY A 152 -5.18 -9.66 1.64
C GLY A 152 -4.65 -8.24 1.66
N ALA A 153 -3.70 -7.98 0.75
CA ALA A 153 -3.14 -6.66 0.49
C ALA A 153 -3.24 -6.33 -1.00
N LEU A 154 -3.83 -5.18 -1.29
CA LEU A 154 -3.83 -4.59 -2.61
C LEU A 154 -2.59 -3.73 -2.77
N ASN A 155 -1.83 -4.02 -3.80
CA ASN A 155 -0.68 -3.23 -4.23
C ASN A 155 -0.86 -2.80 -5.69
N LEU A 156 -0.20 -1.70 -6.05
CA LEU A 156 -0.06 -1.26 -7.44
C LEU A 156 1.42 -1.30 -7.79
N LYS A 157 1.75 -1.58 -9.04
CA LYS A 157 3.14 -1.56 -9.51
C LYS A 157 3.36 -0.61 -10.67
N SER A 158 4.52 0.02 -10.72
CA SER A 158 5.10 0.65 -11.89
C SER A 158 6.22 -0.25 -12.45
N ASP A 159 7.03 0.30 -13.36
CA ASP A 159 8.14 -0.43 -13.97
C ASP A 159 9.22 -0.83 -12.94
N ASP A 160 9.35 -0.10 -11.83
CA ASP A 160 10.42 -0.26 -10.85
C ASP A 160 9.97 -0.33 -9.39
N THR A 161 8.72 -0.03 -9.10
CA THR A 161 8.23 0.14 -7.72
C THR A 161 6.91 -0.60 -7.48
N LEU A 162 6.80 -1.25 -6.33
CA LEU A 162 5.56 -1.79 -5.78
C LEU A 162 5.02 -0.86 -4.69
N TYR A 163 3.77 -0.42 -4.84
CA TYR A 163 3.09 0.51 -3.93
C TYR A 163 2.02 -0.21 -3.13
N GLY A 164 2.22 -0.38 -1.84
CA GLY A 164 1.19 -0.89 -0.93
C GLY A 164 0.04 0.12 -0.78
N ARG A 165 -1.20 -0.34 -0.98
CA ARG A 165 -2.36 0.55 -0.97
C ARG A 165 -3.36 0.26 0.14
N ASN A 166 -3.89 -0.94 0.20
CA ASN A 166 -4.89 -1.33 1.19
C ASN A 166 -4.59 -2.72 1.75
N TRP A 167 -4.77 -2.87 3.04
CA TRP A 167 -4.76 -4.14 3.75
C TRP A 167 -6.13 -4.38 4.36
N GLY A 168 -6.56 -5.64 4.40
CA GLY A 168 -7.73 -6.06 5.14
C GLY A 168 -7.65 -7.52 5.59
N ALA A 169 -8.33 -7.83 6.70
CA ALA A 169 -8.40 -9.17 7.25
C ALA A 169 -9.68 -9.36 8.06
N ILE A 170 -10.24 -10.58 8.01
CA ILE A 170 -11.38 -11.00 8.82
C ILE A 170 -10.99 -11.89 10.00
N GLU A 171 -9.75 -12.39 10.00
CA GLU A 171 -9.18 -13.17 11.08
C GLU A 171 -7.91 -12.51 11.60
N PHE A 172 -7.66 -12.65 12.91
CA PHE A 172 -6.42 -12.18 13.52
C PHE A 172 -5.40 -13.33 13.60
N HIS A 173 -4.28 -13.15 12.90
CA HIS A 173 -3.12 -14.02 13.01
C HIS A 173 -1.90 -13.17 13.35
N LYS A 174 -1.11 -13.65 14.30
CA LYS A 174 0.08 -12.94 14.77
C LYS A 174 1.08 -12.75 13.62
N PHE A 175 1.58 -11.54 13.46
CA PHE A 175 2.54 -11.13 12.42
C PHE A 175 2.04 -11.19 10.97
N LEU A 176 0.80 -11.65 10.71
CA LEU A 176 0.30 -11.81 9.34
C LEU A 176 0.31 -10.48 8.56
N HIS A 177 -0.05 -9.36 9.21
CA HIS A 177 0.03 -8.04 8.57
C HIS A 177 1.45 -7.72 8.09
N PHE A 178 2.48 -7.99 8.89
CA PHE A 178 3.87 -7.78 8.49
C PHE A 178 4.28 -8.73 7.37
N GLU A 179 3.92 -10.00 7.48
CA GLU A 179 4.20 -10.98 6.45
C GLU A 179 3.64 -10.54 5.11
N VAL A 180 2.36 -10.16 5.04
CA VAL A 180 1.68 -9.85 3.78
C VAL A 180 2.05 -8.48 3.23
N CYS A 181 2.06 -7.43 4.09
CA CYS A 181 2.24 -6.06 3.62
C CYS A 181 3.71 -5.66 3.40
N TYR A 182 4.66 -6.39 4.00
CA TYR A 182 6.08 -6.05 3.91
C TYR A 182 6.89 -7.20 3.32
N TYR A 183 6.88 -8.38 3.94
CA TYR A 183 7.80 -9.44 3.54
C TYR A 183 7.41 -10.06 2.20
N GLN A 184 6.14 -10.36 1.98
CA GLN A 184 5.65 -10.83 0.68
C GLN A 184 5.75 -9.77 -0.41
N ALA A 185 5.58 -8.48 -0.07
CA ALA A 185 5.78 -7.39 -1.01
C ALA A 185 7.24 -7.27 -1.46
N ILE A 186 8.20 -7.46 -0.55
CA ILE A 186 9.63 -7.50 -0.87
C ILE A 186 9.96 -8.76 -1.69
N ASP A 187 9.46 -9.94 -1.30
CA ASP A 187 9.62 -11.18 -2.09
C ASP A 187 9.12 -10.99 -3.52
N TYR A 188 7.93 -10.40 -3.68
CA TYR A 188 7.36 -10.10 -4.99
C TYR A 188 8.25 -9.14 -5.79
N ALA A 189 8.73 -8.08 -5.16
CA ALA A 189 9.59 -7.10 -5.82
C ALA A 189 10.90 -7.72 -6.30
N LEU A 190 11.55 -8.54 -5.47
CA LEU A 190 12.78 -9.27 -5.83
C LEU A 190 12.54 -10.24 -6.99
N ALA A 191 11.46 -11.03 -6.93
CA ALA A 191 11.13 -12.02 -7.96
C ALA A 191 10.79 -11.38 -9.33
N HIS A 192 10.35 -10.10 -9.34
CA HIS A 192 9.94 -9.40 -10.57
C HIS A 192 10.91 -8.28 -10.97
N GLY A 193 12.09 -8.19 -10.35
CA GLY A 193 13.11 -7.21 -10.69
C GLY A 193 12.73 -5.76 -10.35
N LEU A 194 11.78 -5.55 -9.43
CA LEU A 194 11.46 -4.21 -8.93
C LEU A 194 12.53 -3.76 -7.94
N THR A 195 12.84 -2.48 -7.97
CA THR A 195 13.93 -1.90 -7.16
C THR A 195 13.44 -1.24 -5.88
N ARG A 196 12.11 -1.08 -5.71
CA ARG A 196 11.53 -0.38 -4.56
C ARG A 196 10.20 -0.99 -4.11
N VAL A 197 9.98 -0.95 -2.80
CA VAL A 197 8.67 -1.19 -2.19
C VAL A 197 8.30 -0.01 -1.30
N GLU A 198 7.16 0.61 -1.58
CA GLU A 198 6.54 1.64 -0.76
C GLU A 198 5.34 1.03 -0.05
N ALA A 199 5.51 0.64 1.20
CA ALA A 199 4.53 -0.15 1.95
C ALA A 199 3.29 0.66 2.43
N GLY A 200 3.08 1.86 1.90
CA GLY A 200 1.98 2.75 2.25
C GLY A 200 2.38 3.89 3.18
N ALA A 201 1.44 4.81 3.42
CA ALA A 201 1.67 6.06 4.16
C ALA A 201 1.60 5.91 5.69
N GLN A 202 1.70 4.70 6.21
CA GLN A 202 1.67 4.49 7.66
C GLN A 202 3.08 4.48 8.24
N GLY A 203 3.21 5.20 9.37
CA GLY A 203 4.46 5.47 10.01
C GLY A 203 5.20 4.26 10.60
N GLU A 204 6.10 4.55 11.45
CA GLU A 204 7.08 3.67 12.08
C GLU A 204 6.54 2.31 12.54
N HIS A 205 7.03 1.25 11.91
CA HIS A 205 6.88 -0.13 12.39
C HIS A 205 8.21 -0.86 12.37
#